data_cb0a97be76ce461f4ffc96b0b93750ff
#
_entry.id   cb0a97be76ce461f4ffc96b0b93750ff
#
_cell.length_a   1.000
_cell.length_b   1.000
_cell.length_c   1.000
_cell.angle_alpha   90.00
_cell.angle_beta   90.00
_cell.angle_gamma   90.00
#
_symmetry.space_group_name_H-M   'P 1'
#
loop_
_entity.id
_entity.type
_entity.pdbx_description
1 polymer ?
#
loop_
_entity_poly.entity_id
_entity_poly.type
_entity_poly.pdbx_seq_one_letter_code
_entity_poly.pdbx_strand_id
1 'polypeptide(L)'
;TKKTIVKKETKTFKTNSYSIVVGTFKYRNSAEKQIKLIKSKYPKTTTAKKSNIVLIQASGKQLYESRFENFSKQEAYTACKRLKKYNRDCFIRS
;
A
#
# COMPACT_ATOMS: atom_id res chain seq x y z
N THR A 1 16.86 -11.01 -12.92
CA THR A 1 17.14 -11.37 -13.42
C THR A 1 16.95 -11.68 -13.58
N LYS A 2 16.98 -11.33 -13.63
CA LYS A 2 17.11 -11.76 -14.27
C LYS A 2 16.87 -11.79 -14.51
N LYS A 3 16.78 -11.42 -14.65
CA LYS A 3 16.80 -11.64 -15.37
C LYS A 3 16.35 -11.62 -15.69
N THR A 4 16.23 -11.36 -15.76
CA THR A 4 16.07 -11.51 -16.46
C THR A 4 15.36 -11.66 -16.72
N ILE A 5 15.21 -11.56 -16.79
CA ILE A 5 14.90 -11.84 -17.44
C ILE A 5 14.19 -11.89 -17.54
N VAL A 6 14.01 -11.77 -17.57
CA VAL A 6 13.74 -11.95 -18.07
C VAL A 6 12.93 -12.00 -18.15
N LYS A 7 12.64 -11.81 -18.21
CA LYS A 7 12.26 -12.03 -18.63
C LYS A 7 11.49 -12.05 -18.54
N LYS A 8 11.36 -11.96 -18.61
CA LYS A 8 10.95 -12.18 -18.86
C LYS A 8 10.38 -12.11 -18.47
N GLU A 9 10.39 -12.09 -18.45
CA GLU A 9 10.33 -12.17 -18.37
C GLU A 9 9.94 -11.81 -18.04
N THR A 10 9.90 -11.75 -18.00
CA THR A 10 9.83 -11.43 -17.84
C THR A 10 9.30 -10.92 -17.57
N LYS A 11 9.24 -10.64 -17.59
CA LYS A 11 8.87 -10.03 -17.34
C LYS A 11 7.85 -9.59 -16.61
N THR A 12 7.16 -9.24 -16.41
CA THR A 12 5.99 -8.91 -15.90
C THR A 12 5.77 -8.67 -14.46
N PHE A 13 6.31 -9.19 -13.70
CA PHE A 13 6.34 -9.15 -12.32
C PHE A 13 6.47 -7.79 -11.74
N LYS A 14 7.11 -6.96 -12.38
CA LYS A 14 7.39 -5.64 -11.87
C LYS A 14 6.26 -4.66 -11.97
N THR A 15 5.20 -5.04 -12.65
CA THR A 15 4.05 -4.16 -12.77
C THR A 15 3.32 -3.97 -11.46
N ASN A 16 3.54 -4.85 -10.46
CA ASN A 16 2.87 -4.77 -9.18
C ASN A 16 3.81 -4.39 -8.05
N SER A 17 4.71 -3.45 -8.32
CA SER A 17 5.68 -3.01 -7.33
C SER A 17 5.25 -1.79 -6.52
N TYR A 18 4.04 -1.32 -6.72
CA TYR A 18 3.54 -0.15 -6.02
C TYR A 18 2.74 -0.54 -4.78
N SER A 19 2.71 0.35 -3.83
CA SER A 19 1.88 0.20 -2.64
C SER A 19 1.18 1.50 -2.34
N ILE A 20 0.14 1.42 -1.49
CA ILE A 20 -0.54 2.62 -1.02
C ILE A 20 -0.41 2.68 0.49
N VAL A 21 -0.28 3.88 1.02
CA VAL A 21 -0.24 4.15 2.45
C VAL A 21 -1.59 4.73 2.83
N VAL A 22 -2.32 4.04 3.71
CA VAL A 22 -3.67 4.45 4.08
C VAL A 22 -3.73 5.12 5.45
N GLY A 23 -2.58 5.30 6.09
CA GLY A 23 -2.51 6.02 7.35
C GLY A 23 -1.13 5.94 7.94
N THR A 24 -0.79 6.93 8.77
CA THR A 24 0.49 6.98 9.48
C THR A 24 0.19 7.22 10.94
N PHE A 25 0.76 6.41 11.82
CA PHE A 25 0.39 6.42 13.23
C PHE A 25 1.60 6.33 14.13
N LYS A 26 1.45 6.87 15.33
CA LYS A 26 2.48 6.82 16.35
C LYS A 26 2.62 5.42 16.94
N TYR A 27 1.52 4.66 16.98
CA TYR A 27 1.48 3.32 17.58
C TYR A 27 1.14 2.26 16.58
N ARG A 28 1.78 1.09 16.72
CA ARG A 28 1.55 -0.04 15.83
C ARG A 28 0.09 -0.52 15.89
N ASN A 29 -0.50 -0.51 17.08
CA ASN A 29 -1.91 -0.94 17.23
C ASN A 29 -2.85 -0.09 16.39
N SER A 30 -2.60 1.22 16.34
CA SER A 30 -3.42 2.11 15.51
C SER A 30 -3.28 1.79 14.04
N ALA A 31 -2.05 1.46 13.60
CA ALA A 31 -1.81 1.09 12.21
C ALA A 31 -2.52 -0.22 11.88
N GLU A 32 -2.51 -1.19 12.80
CA GLU A 32 -3.21 -2.46 12.59
C GLU A 32 -4.72 -2.27 12.50
N LYS A 33 -5.28 -1.41 13.34
CA LYS A 33 -6.71 -1.11 13.30
C LYS A 33 -7.09 -0.47 11.98
N GLN A 34 -6.25 0.40 11.45
CA GLN A 34 -6.52 1.04 10.17
C GLN A 34 -6.52 0.02 9.04
N ILE A 35 -5.60 -0.94 9.05
CA ILE A 35 -5.59 -2.02 8.07
C ILE A 35 -6.91 -2.78 8.08
N LYS A 36 -7.38 -3.15 9.27
CA LYS A 36 -8.63 -3.88 9.40
C LYS A 36 -9.82 -3.05 8.94
N LEU A 37 -9.82 -1.76 9.28
CA LEU A 37 -10.88 -0.85 8.88
C LEU A 37 -10.98 -0.75 7.36
N ILE A 38 -9.85 -0.54 6.70
CA ILE A 38 -9.82 -0.38 5.25
C ILE A 38 -10.25 -1.68 4.56
N LYS A 39 -9.77 -2.83 5.04
CA LYS A 39 -10.20 -4.11 4.49
C LYS A 39 -11.70 -4.32 4.60
N SER A 40 -12.26 -3.94 5.74
CA SER A 40 -13.68 -4.14 6.01
C SER A 40 -14.56 -3.20 5.18
N LYS A 41 -14.15 -1.93 5.08
CA LYS A 41 -14.97 -0.92 4.41
C LYS A 41 -14.77 -0.89 2.89
N TYR A 42 -13.58 -1.26 2.44
CA TYR A 42 -13.25 -1.17 1.00
C TYR A 42 -12.69 -2.48 0.49
N PRO A 43 -13.47 -3.57 0.59
CA PRO A 43 -12.96 -4.89 0.19
C PRO A 43 -12.54 -4.97 -1.27
N LYS A 44 -13.23 -4.25 -2.16
CA LYS A 44 -12.89 -4.27 -3.57
C LYS A 44 -11.55 -3.62 -3.84
N THR A 45 -11.18 -2.63 -3.02
CA THR A 45 -9.90 -1.95 -3.17
C THR A 45 -8.74 -2.80 -2.67
N THR A 46 -9.00 -3.67 -1.69
CA THR A 46 -7.95 -4.44 -1.04
C THR A 46 -7.92 -5.91 -1.43
N THR A 47 -8.81 -6.36 -2.31
CA THR A 47 -8.83 -7.75 -2.76
C THR A 47 -7.52 -8.11 -3.44
N ALA A 48 -6.93 -9.24 -3.06
CA ALA A 48 -5.66 -9.73 -3.57
C ALA A 48 -4.48 -8.81 -3.26
N LYS A 49 -4.64 -7.89 -2.33
CA LYS A 49 -3.56 -7.00 -1.91
C LYS A 49 -3.04 -7.43 -0.55
N LYS A 50 -1.73 -7.34 -0.39
CA LYS A 50 -1.07 -7.72 0.84
C LYS A 50 -0.98 -6.51 1.76
N SER A 51 -1.43 -6.65 3.01
CA SER A 51 -1.28 -5.58 3.99
C SER A 51 0.07 -5.68 4.69
N ASN A 52 0.61 -4.54 5.06
CA ASN A 52 1.89 -4.47 5.74
C ASN A 52 1.93 -3.22 6.63
N ILE A 53 2.68 -3.32 7.71
CA ILE A 53 2.91 -2.17 8.58
C ILE A 53 4.40 -1.91 8.55
N VAL A 54 4.79 -0.70 8.15
CA VAL A 54 6.18 -0.34 7.96
C VAL A 54 6.58 0.74 8.97
N LEU A 55 7.63 0.46 9.71
CA LEU A 55 8.20 1.43 10.63
C LEU A 55 9.03 2.42 9.84
N ILE A 56 8.74 3.70 9.98
CA ILE A 56 9.49 4.76 9.32
C ILE A 56 10.00 5.75 10.35
N GLN A 57 11.03 6.50 9.96
CA GLN A 57 11.56 7.59 10.78
C GLN A 57 11.27 8.90 10.08
N ALA A 58 10.62 9.81 10.78
CA ALA A 58 10.29 11.12 10.25
C ALA A 58 10.52 12.17 11.31
N SER A 59 11.38 13.14 11.02
CA SER A 59 11.68 14.25 11.94
C SER A 59 12.08 13.75 13.34
N GLY A 60 12.89 12.70 13.39
CA GLY A 60 13.37 12.13 14.66
C GLY A 60 12.35 11.29 15.40
N LYS A 61 11.20 11.05 14.81
CA LYS A 61 10.15 10.23 15.43
C LYS A 61 9.97 8.93 14.67
N GLN A 62 9.59 7.88 15.39
CA GLN A 62 9.23 6.60 14.80
C GLN A 62 7.73 6.58 14.57
N LEU A 63 7.32 6.27 13.34
CA LEU A 63 5.93 6.20 12.95
C LEU A 63 5.67 4.90 12.22
N TYR A 64 4.42 4.47 12.22
CA TYR A 64 4.02 3.23 11.57
C TYR A 64 3.07 3.56 10.42
N GLU A 65 3.44 3.14 9.21
CA GLU A 65 2.59 3.32 8.04
C GLU A 65 1.78 2.07 7.78
N SER A 66 0.47 2.23 7.62
CA SER A 66 -0.42 1.14 7.21
C SER A 66 -0.41 1.12 5.69
N ARG A 67 0.06 0.01 5.11
CA ARG A 67 0.21 -0.11 3.65
C ARG A 67 -0.52 -1.31 3.11
N PHE A 68 -0.97 -1.17 1.86
CA PHE A 68 -1.40 -2.30 1.05
C PHE A 68 -0.49 -2.37 -0.15
N GLU A 69 -0.01 -3.57 -0.47
CA GLU A 69 1.00 -3.79 -1.50
C GLU A 69 0.43 -4.57 -2.66
N ASN A 70 1.27 -4.79 -3.67
CA ASN A 70 0.90 -5.58 -4.85
C ASN A 70 -0.05 -4.82 -5.78
N PHE A 71 0.22 -3.53 -5.95
CA PHE A 71 -0.52 -2.69 -6.89
C PHE A 71 0.33 -2.40 -8.12
N SER A 72 -0.31 -2.36 -9.29
CA SER A 72 0.30 -1.71 -10.43
C SER A 72 0.20 -0.20 -10.21
N LYS A 73 0.92 0.58 -11.00
CA LYS A 73 0.86 2.04 -10.90
C LYS A 73 -0.57 2.54 -11.04
N GLN A 74 -1.28 2.03 -12.04
CA GLN A 74 -2.65 2.45 -12.31
C GLN A 74 -3.60 2.02 -11.19
N GLU A 75 -3.43 0.81 -10.69
CA GLU A 75 -4.25 0.32 -9.57
C GLU A 75 -4.05 1.16 -8.32
N ALA A 76 -2.81 1.52 -8.02
CA ALA A 76 -2.51 2.35 -6.86
C ALA A 76 -3.17 3.71 -7.00
N TYR A 77 -3.10 4.29 -8.17
CA TYR A 77 -3.70 5.58 -8.45
C TYR A 77 -5.20 5.55 -8.27
N THR A 78 -5.84 4.53 -8.84
CA THR A 78 -7.29 4.34 -8.74
C THR A 78 -7.72 4.11 -7.30
N ALA A 79 -6.97 3.29 -6.57
CA ALA A 79 -7.28 3.00 -5.17
C ALA A 79 -7.21 4.26 -4.32
N CYS A 80 -6.15 5.05 -4.48
CA CYS A 80 -6.01 6.29 -3.72
C CYS A 80 -7.09 7.30 -4.07
N LYS A 81 -7.43 7.41 -5.34
CA LYS A 81 -8.50 8.30 -5.76
C LYS A 81 -9.82 7.93 -5.09
N ARG A 82 -10.10 6.64 -5.02
CA ARG A 82 -11.32 6.14 -4.39
C ARG A 82 -11.33 6.44 -2.88
N LEU A 83 -10.21 6.18 -2.21
CA LEU A 83 -10.14 6.40 -0.76
C LEU A 83 -10.24 7.87 -0.42
N LYS A 84 -9.61 8.74 -1.18
CA LYS A 84 -9.70 10.18 -0.96
C LYS A 84 -11.11 10.70 -1.14
N LYS A 85 -11.87 10.08 -2.00
CA LYS A 85 -13.28 10.44 -2.21
C LYS A 85 -14.08 10.26 -0.91
N TYR A 86 -13.67 9.32 -0.06
CA TYR A 86 -14.32 9.07 1.22
C TYR A 86 -13.56 9.69 2.39
N ASN A 87 -12.72 10.69 2.12
CA ASN A 87 -11.94 11.39 3.13
C ASN A 87 -10.94 10.50 3.87
N ARG A 88 -10.40 9.50 3.16
CA ARG A 88 -9.37 8.63 3.71
C ARG A 88 -8.01 9.05 3.19
N ASP A 89 -7.00 8.99 4.06
CA ASP A 89 -5.63 9.26 3.65
C ASP A 89 -5.15 8.18 2.69
N CYS A 90 -4.42 8.58 1.66
CA CYS A 90 -3.82 7.63 0.75
C CYS A 90 -2.65 8.28 0.02
N PHE A 91 -1.50 7.61 0.08
CA PHE A 91 -0.29 8.02 -0.64
C PHE A 91 0.25 6.83 -1.40
N ILE A 92 0.82 7.09 -2.56
CA ILE A 92 1.39 6.04 -3.40
C ILE A 92 2.88 5.94 -3.14
N ARG A 93 3.37 4.72 -2.94
CA ARG A 93 4.79 4.41 -2.81
C ARG A 93 5.18 3.44 -3.90
N SER A 94 6.35 3.63 -4.48
CA SER A 94 6.86 2.72 -5.52
C SER A 94 7.99 1.84 -5.03
#